data_f8d657a28cb3b8102d9b92f74003043b
#
_entry.id   f8d657a28cb3b8102d9b92f74003043b
#
_cell.length_a   1.000
_cell.length_b   1.000
_cell.length_c   1.000
_cell.angle_alpha   90.00
_cell.angle_beta   90.00
_cell.angle_gamma   90.00
#
_symmetry.space_group_name_H-M   'P 1'
#
loop_
_entity.id
_entity.type
_entity.pdbx_description
1 polymer ?
#
loop_
_entity_poly.entity_id
_entity_poly.type
_entity_poly.pdbx_seq_one_letter_code
_entity_poly.pdbx_strand_id
1 'polypeptide(L)'
;MDNQKSQFNRILLIVLAVLYVLTIAAFSYANWVVDPEYMQWWRMLLNIPLLSIPLVLLYGSIYVLVIAWREHSTLGQVSPRLAKIIHWAPRLAAILIIFFVSLFSLDVFEMEASPLELLGGFLMHNIPSIGMLVLLIFAWKRPVVGFVAFLAAAALFAIFFVRGIYSLPNLLLFVFPILLVAFLFYVDWKWLKPQPPAQVDAAA
;
A
#
# COMPACT_ATOMS: atom_id res chain seq x y z
N MET A 1 -30.24 11.38 3.23
CA MET A 1 -28.90 11.31 2.62
C MET A 1 -27.86 10.59 3.51
N ASP A 2 -27.78 10.84 4.81
CA ASP A 2 -26.78 10.22 5.69
C ASP A 2 -26.91 8.70 5.81
N ASN A 3 -28.12 8.17 5.87
CA ASN A 3 -28.36 6.73 6.00
C ASN A 3 -27.85 5.94 4.75
N GLN A 4 -28.08 6.48 3.57
CA GLN A 4 -27.65 5.87 2.31
C GLN A 4 -26.10 5.90 2.16
N LYS A 5 -25.46 6.98 2.63
CA LYS A 5 -23.99 7.10 2.67
C LYS A 5 -23.37 6.06 3.64
N SER A 6 -23.95 5.94 4.83
CA SER A 6 -23.53 4.98 5.84
C SER A 6 -23.70 3.52 5.36
N GLN A 7 -24.82 3.21 4.71
CA GLN A 7 -25.10 1.89 4.17
C GLN A 7 -24.10 1.49 3.06
N PHE A 8 -23.83 2.39 2.12
CA PHE A 8 -22.82 2.13 1.08
C PHE A 8 -21.43 1.86 1.66
N ASN A 9 -20.96 2.69 2.59
CA ASN A 9 -19.64 2.51 3.19
C ASN A 9 -19.54 1.16 3.92
N ARG A 10 -20.62 0.74 4.59
CA ARG A 10 -20.70 -0.57 5.25
C ARG A 10 -20.65 -1.72 4.24
N ILE A 11 -21.44 -1.64 3.15
CA ILE A 11 -21.42 -2.67 2.09
C ILE A 11 -20.04 -2.76 1.45
N LEU A 12 -19.43 -1.63 1.09
CA LEU A 12 -18.09 -1.60 0.52
C LEU A 12 -17.06 -2.25 1.47
N LEU A 13 -17.11 -1.93 2.77
CA LEU A 13 -16.22 -2.52 3.76
C LEU A 13 -16.40 -4.04 3.83
N ILE A 14 -17.64 -4.53 3.86
CA ILE A 14 -17.94 -5.96 3.89
C ILE A 14 -17.41 -6.65 2.64
N VAL A 15 -17.67 -6.10 1.45
CA VAL A 15 -17.18 -6.66 0.18
C VAL A 15 -15.65 -6.76 0.17
N LEU A 16 -14.95 -5.68 0.56
CA LEU A 16 -13.49 -5.69 0.62
C LEU A 16 -12.95 -6.65 1.67
N ALA A 17 -13.62 -6.79 2.83
CA ALA A 17 -13.24 -7.75 3.85
C ALA A 17 -13.42 -9.20 3.36
N VAL A 18 -14.50 -9.50 2.64
CA VAL A 18 -14.72 -10.82 2.02
C VAL A 18 -13.65 -11.11 0.98
N LEU A 19 -13.35 -10.14 0.10
CA LEU A 19 -12.30 -10.29 -0.90
C LEU A 19 -10.92 -10.50 -0.25
N TYR A 20 -10.62 -9.78 0.83
CA TYR A 20 -9.39 -9.98 1.60
C TYR A 20 -9.29 -11.42 2.13
N VAL A 21 -10.33 -11.94 2.76
CA VAL A 21 -10.34 -13.33 3.28
C VAL A 21 -10.19 -14.35 2.15
N LEU A 22 -10.90 -14.16 1.05
CA LEU A 22 -10.80 -15.04 -0.13
C LEU A 22 -9.39 -15.00 -0.73
N THR A 23 -8.76 -13.84 -0.77
CA THR A 23 -7.38 -13.70 -1.30
C THR A 23 -6.39 -14.42 -0.40
N ILE A 24 -6.46 -14.26 0.93
CA ILE A 24 -5.62 -15.01 1.87
C ILE A 24 -5.83 -16.52 1.71
N ALA A 25 -7.08 -16.97 1.64
CA ALA A 25 -7.40 -18.37 1.46
C ALA A 25 -6.84 -18.93 0.14
N ALA A 26 -6.97 -18.19 -0.96
CA ALA A 26 -6.44 -18.56 -2.27
C ALA A 26 -4.91 -18.66 -2.27
N PHE A 27 -4.21 -17.69 -1.66
CA PHE A 27 -2.75 -17.73 -1.52
C PHE A 27 -2.28 -18.90 -0.65
N SER A 28 -2.94 -19.12 0.49
CA SER A 28 -2.62 -20.23 1.39
C SER A 28 -2.84 -21.58 0.71
N TYR A 29 -3.94 -21.73 -0.02
CA TYR A 29 -4.23 -22.94 -0.80
C TYR A 29 -3.22 -23.16 -1.93
N ALA A 30 -2.88 -22.11 -2.69
CA ALA A 30 -1.89 -22.20 -3.75
C ALA A 30 -0.52 -22.64 -3.24
N ASN A 31 -0.06 -22.08 -2.12
CA ASN A 31 1.20 -22.48 -1.50
C ASN A 31 1.15 -23.92 -1.00
N TRP A 32 0.03 -24.36 -0.41
CA TRP A 32 -0.14 -25.74 0.04
C TRP A 32 -0.13 -26.75 -1.12
N VAL A 33 -0.71 -26.41 -2.26
CA VAL A 33 -0.70 -27.27 -3.46
C VAL A 33 0.68 -27.34 -4.10
N VAL A 34 1.44 -26.24 -4.10
CA VAL A 34 2.77 -26.18 -4.72
C VAL A 34 3.82 -26.92 -3.88
N ASP A 35 3.78 -26.76 -2.57
CA ASP A 35 4.73 -27.37 -1.65
C ASP A 35 4.05 -27.81 -0.34
N PRO A 36 3.40 -28.98 -0.32
CA PRO A 36 2.72 -29.51 0.87
C PRO A 36 3.66 -29.76 2.05
N GLU A 37 4.91 -30.16 1.79
CA GLU A 37 5.88 -30.45 2.84
C GLU A 37 6.41 -29.19 3.52
N TYR A 38 6.51 -28.10 2.75
CA TYR A 38 6.88 -26.78 3.27
C TYR A 38 5.78 -26.18 4.14
N MET A 39 4.50 -26.47 3.87
CA MET A 39 3.33 -25.87 4.53
C MET A 39 2.94 -26.59 5.83
N GLN A 40 3.86 -26.65 6.77
CA GLN A 40 3.52 -27.06 8.15
C GLN A 40 2.60 -26.01 8.80
N TRP A 41 1.72 -26.43 9.72
CA TRP A 41 0.73 -25.57 10.36
C TRP A 41 1.31 -24.28 11.00
N TRP A 42 2.49 -24.37 11.61
CA TRP A 42 3.16 -23.20 12.23
C TRP A 42 3.68 -22.20 11.18
N ARG A 43 4.09 -22.65 9.99
CA ARG A 43 4.46 -21.77 8.86
C ARG A 43 3.26 -21.03 8.31
N MET A 44 2.07 -21.67 8.27
CA MET A 44 0.82 -20.99 7.95
C MET A 44 0.52 -19.85 8.92
N LEU A 45 0.72 -20.06 10.24
CA LEU A 45 0.54 -19.04 11.26
C LEU A 45 1.47 -17.83 11.08
N LEU A 46 2.66 -18.00 10.52
CA LEU A 46 3.59 -16.92 10.22
C LEU A 46 3.28 -16.27 8.86
N ASN A 47 2.89 -17.05 7.86
CA ASN A 47 2.60 -16.54 6.52
C ASN A 47 1.33 -15.69 6.47
N ILE A 48 0.28 -16.03 7.23
CA ILE A 48 -0.97 -15.25 7.24
C ILE A 48 -0.72 -13.79 7.68
N PRO A 49 -0.07 -13.49 8.82
CA PRO A 49 0.26 -12.12 9.19
C PRO A 49 1.14 -11.41 8.15
N LEU A 50 2.13 -12.10 7.59
CA LEU A 50 3.04 -11.53 6.60
C LEU A 50 2.31 -11.13 5.32
N LEU A 51 1.44 -12.01 4.78
CA LEU A 51 0.59 -11.73 3.63
C LEU A 51 -0.48 -10.67 3.93
N SER A 52 -0.90 -10.56 5.18
CA SER A 52 -1.91 -9.58 5.59
C SER A 52 -1.44 -8.14 5.40
N ILE A 53 -0.15 -7.83 5.58
CA ILE A 53 0.37 -6.47 5.45
C ILE A 53 0.07 -5.87 4.06
N PRO A 54 0.55 -6.44 2.93
CA PRO A 54 0.27 -5.88 1.61
C PRO A 54 -1.21 -5.95 1.23
N LEU A 55 -1.94 -6.97 1.68
CA LEU A 55 -3.37 -7.08 1.38
C LEU A 55 -4.21 -6.06 2.16
N VAL A 56 -3.89 -5.77 3.41
CA VAL A 56 -4.53 -4.67 4.16
C VAL A 56 -4.24 -3.32 3.51
N LEU A 57 -3.00 -3.11 3.04
CA LEU A 57 -2.66 -1.92 2.27
C LEU A 57 -3.44 -1.84 0.96
N LEU A 58 -3.55 -2.94 0.22
CA LEU A 58 -4.31 -3.03 -1.01
C LEU A 58 -5.78 -2.66 -0.79
N TYR A 59 -6.47 -3.41 0.05
CA TYR A 59 -7.92 -3.24 0.27
C TYR A 59 -8.25 -1.96 1.05
N GLY A 60 -7.41 -1.59 2.02
CA GLY A 60 -7.55 -0.34 2.78
C GLY A 60 -7.38 0.90 1.89
N SER A 61 -6.39 0.89 0.99
CA SER A 61 -6.20 1.97 0.02
C SER A 61 -7.36 2.08 -0.96
N ILE A 62 -7.86 0.96 -1.48
CA ILE A 62 -9.05 0.93 -2.34
C ILE A 62 -10.26 1.53 -1.60
N TYR A 63 -10.48 1.14 -0.34
CA TYR A 63 -11.56 1.68 0.47
C TYR A 63 -11.47 3.21 0.61
N VAL A 64 -10.30 3.73 0.98
CA VAL A 64 -10.08 5.19 1.12
C VAL A 64 -10.29 5.90 -0.21
N LEU A 65 -9.73 5.39 -1.31
CA LEU A 65 -9.85 5.99 -2.64
C LEU A 65 -11.31 6.02 -3.13
N VAL A 66 -12.06 4.94 -2.96
CA VAL A 66 -13.47 4.87 -3.38
C VAL A 66 -14.34 5.85 -2.59
N ILE A 67 -14.17 5.93 -1.26
CA ILE A 67 -14.92 6.87 -0.43
C ILE A 67 -14.55 8.32 -0.79
N ALA A 68 -13.27 8.59 -0.95
CA ALA A 68 -12.77 9.91 -1.31
C ALA A 68 -13.30 10.36 -2.67
N TRP A 69 -13.23 9.48 -3.67
CA TRP A 69 -13.80 9.72 -5.00
C TRP A 69 -15.30 10.02 -4.95
N ARG A 70 -16.06 9.17 -4.25
CA ARG A 70 -17.51 9.34 -4.15
C ARG A 70 -17.87 10.65 -3.48
N GLU A 71 -17.23 10.99 -2.37
CA GLU A 71 -17.53 12.23 -1.64
C GLU A 71 -17.16 13.45 -2.47
N HIS A 72 -15.99 13.43 -3.10
CA HIS A 72 -15.56 14.52 -3.98
C HIS A 72 -16.48 14.69 -5.21
N SER A 73 -16.91 13.58 -5.84
CA SER A 73 -17.81 13.62 -7.01
C SER A 73 -19.20 14.14 -6.67
N THR A 74 -19.66 13.91 -5.42
CA THR A 74 -21.02 14.28 -5.02
C THR A 74 -21.10 15.70 -4.45
N LEU A 75 -20.05 16.13 -3.71
CA LEU A 75 -20.05 17.38 -2.95
C LEU A 75 -19.07 18.43 -3.50
N GLY A 76 -18.26 18.09 -4.51
CA GLY A 76 -17.17 18.94 -5.02
C GLY A 76 -15.99 19.10 -4.04
N GLN A 77 -16.12 18.61 -2.82
CA GLN A 77 -15.12 18.70 -1.75
C GLN A 77 -15.20 17.47 -0.85
N VAL A 78 -14.16 17.23 -0.06
CA VAL A 78 -14.11 16.15 0.93
C VAL A 78 -14.36 16.67 2.34
N SER A 79 -15.07 15.91 3.17
CA SER A 79 -15.33 16.27 4.56
C SER A 79 -14.03 16.38 5.38
N PRO A 80 -13.99 17.20 6.46
CA PRO A 80 -12.78 17.38 7.27
C PRO A 80 -12.22 16.08 7.87
N ARG A 81 -13.11 15.14 8.21
CA ARG A 81 -12.68 13.81 8.70
C ARG A 81 -11.98 13.00 7.61
N LEU A 82 -12.57 12.97 6.41
CA LEU A 82 -12.00 12.25 5.28
C LEU A 82 -10.72 12.93 4.78
N ALA A 83 -10.65 14.27 4.79
CA ALA A 83 -9.43 15.02 4.49
C ALA A 83 -8.25 14.60 5.38
N LYS A 84 -8.49 14.43 6.70
CA LYS A 84 -7.47 13.93 7.62
C LYS A 84 -7.02 12.49 7.27
N ILE A 85 -7.96 11.63 6.91
CA ILE A 85 -7.64 10.25 6.47
C ILE A 85 -6.82 10.29 5.18
N ILE A 86 -7.25 11.04 4.16
CA ILE A 86 -6.54 11.18 2.87
C ILE A 86 -5.12 11.70 3.10
N HIS A 87 -4.93 12.65 4.04
CA HIS A 87 -3.62 13.19 4.35
C HIS A 87 -2.68 12.15 4.95
N TRP A 88 -3.16 11.32 5.89
CA TRP A 88 -2.33 10.35 6.60
C TRP A 88 -2.20 8.99 5.88
N ALA A 89 -3.22 8.59 5.12
CA ALA A 89 -3.25 7.29 4.46
C ALA A 89 -2.02 6.99 3.61
N PRO A 90 -1.54 7.87 2.70
CA PRO A 90 -0.37 7.58 1.90
C PRO A 90 0.91 7.42 2.73
N ARG A 91 1.05 8.17 3.81
CA ARG A 91 2.23 8.14 4.69
C ARG A 91 2.29 6.84 5.48
N LEU A 92 1.18 6.46 6.10
CA LEU A 92 1.06 5.20 6.85
C LEU A 92 1.19 3.98 5.92
N ALA A 93 0.54 4.03 4.75
CA ALA A 93 0.65 2.97 3.76
C ALA A 93 2.09 2.83 3.24
N ALA A 94 2.80 3.94 2.98
CA ALA A 94 4.21 3.92 2.59
C ALA A 94 5.10 3.31 3.67
N ILE A 95 4.91 3.67 4.95
CA ILE A 95 5.66 3.08 6.06
C ILE A 95 5.44 1.56 6.10
N LEU A 96 4.19 1.11 5.99
CA LEU A 96 3.86 -0.31 6.06
C LEU A 96 4.45 -1.11 4.89
N ILE A 97 4.40 -0.58 3.65
CA ILE A 97 4.99 -1.29 2.51
C ILE A 97 6.52 -1.30 2.58
N ILE A 98 7.16 -0.22 3.03
CA ILE A 98 8.60 -0.18 3.26
C ILE A 98 9.00 -1.23 4.29
N PHE A 99 8.28 -1.31 5.41
CA PHE A 99 8.49 -2.33 6.42
C PHE A 99 8.31 -3.74 5.86
N PHE A 100 7.22 -3.98 5.11
CA PHE A 100 6.97 -5.26 4.47
C PHE A 100 8.11 -5.68 3.54
N VAL A 101 8.58 -4.78 2.67
CA VAL A 101 9.68 -5.06 1.74
C VAL A 101 10.99 -5.32 2.51
N SER A 102 11.23 -4.64 3.64
CA SER A 102 12.42 -4.85 4.45
C SER A 102 12.45 -6.23 5.12
N LEU A 103 11.30 -6.88 5.37
CA LEU A 103 11.27 -8.21 5.96
C LEU A 103 11.93 -9.27 5.06
N PHE A 104 11.94 -9.07 3.73
CA PHE A 104 12.60 -10.00 2.79
C PHE A 104 14.12 -10.00 2.90
N SER A 105 14.72 -9.01 3.56
CA SER A 105 16.15 -9.03 3.84
C SER A 105 16.55 -10.00 4.96
N LEU A 106 15.57 -10.52 5.71
CA LEU A 106 15.82 -11.47 6.78
C LEU A 106 16.21 -12.86 6.26
N ASP A 107 15.84 -13.19 5.00
CA ASP A 107 16.23 -14.45 4.34
C ASP A 107 17.75 -14.64 4.27
N VAL A 108 18.50 -13.53 4.28
CA VAL A 108 19.98 -13.58 4.26
C VAL A 108 20.54 -14.29 5.48
N PHE A 109 19.86 -14.25 6.62
CA PHE A 109 20.33 -14.89 7.85
C PHE A 109 20.16 -16.42 7.86
N GLU A 110 19.47 -16.99 6.87
CA GLU A 110 19.37 -18.44 6.67
C GLU A 110 20.60 -18.99 5.89
N MET A 111 21.47 -18.12 5.36
CA MET A 111 22.66 -18.52 4.60
C MET A 111 23.84 -18.86 5.54
N GLU A 112 24.54 -19.93 5.23
CA GLU A 112 25.81 -20.24 5.87
C GLU A 112 26.94 -19.37 5.31
N ALA A 113 27.13 -18.18 5.92
CA ALA A 113 28.11 -17.19 5.47
C ALA A 113 28.78 -16.49 6.66
N SER A 114 29.92 -15.83 6.44
CA SER A 114 30.56 -15.03 7.47
C SER A 114 29.73 -13.85 7.92
N PRO A 115 29.91 -13.31 9.16
CA PRO A 115 29.12 -12.16 9.63
C PRO A 115 29.20 -10.93 8.72
N LEU A 116 30.33 -10.71 8.05
CA LEU A 116 30.51 -9.59 7.12
C LEU A 116 29.72 -9.81 5.83
N GLU A 117 29.68 -11.02 5.31
CA GLU A 117 28.88 -11.37 4.13
C GLU A 117 27.39 -11.29 4.44
N LEU A 118 26.94 -11.76 5.62
CA LEU A 118 25.56 -11.61 6.06
C LEU A 118 25.15 -10.13 6.17
N LEU A 119 26.02 -9.29 6.75
CA LEU A 119 25.77 -7.84 6.82
C LEU A 119 25.69 -7.22 5.44
N GLY A 120 26.62 -7.59 4.54
CA GLY A 120 26.60 -7.11 3.14
C GLY A 120 25.33 -7.53 2.42
N GLY A 121 24.93 -8.79 2.51
CA GLY A 121 23.70 -9.33 1.94
C GLY A 121 22.46 -8.62 2.49
N PHE A 122 22.37 -8.45 3.81
CA PHE A 122 21.27 -7.73 4.45
C PHE A 122 21.13 -6.29 3.95
N LEU A 123 22.24 -5.55 3.84
CA LEU A 123 22.22 -4.19 3.31
C LEU A 123 21.79 -4.16 1.83
N MET A 124 22.29 -5.08 1.02
CA MET A 124 21.93 -5.17 -0.40
C MET A 124 20.43 -5.47 -0.60
N HIS A 125 19.86 -6.39 0.19
CA HIS A 125 18.43 -6.70 0.12
C HIS A 125 17.55 -5.55 0.63
N ASN A 126 18.07 -4.69 1.50
CA ASN A 126 17.37 -3.51 1.99
C ASN A 126 17.46 -2.29 1.07
N ILE A 127 18.25 -2.30 -0.01
CA ILE A 127 18.35 -1.15 -0.93
C ILE A 127 16.97 -0.66 -1.40
N PRO A 128 16.01 -1.52 -1.83
CA PRO A 128 14.69 -1.05 -2.23
C PRO A 128 13.91 -0.36 -1.10
N SER A 129 13.96 -0.91 0.11
CA SER A 129 13.28 -0.35 1.30
C SER A 129 13.89 0.99 1.70
N ILE A 130 15.23 1.08 1.73
CA ILE A 130 15.96 2.31 2.03
C ILE A 130 15.64 3.37 0.96
N GLY A 131 15.64 3.00 -0.31
CA GLY A 131 15.27 3.90 -1.40
C GLY A 131 13.85 4.46 -1.22
N MET A 132 12.87 3.60 -0.96
CA MET A 132 11.50 4.04 -0.69
C MET A 132 11.38 4.91 0.57
N LEU A 133 12.17 4.64 1.63
CA LEU A 133 12.20 5.46 2.83
C LEU A 133 12.72 6.87 2.54
N VAL A 134 13.79 6.99 1.76
CA VAL A 134 14.31 8.29 1.31
C VAL A 134 13.26 9.05 0.50
N LEU A 135 12.59 8.37 -0.45
CA LEU A 135 11.51 8.96 -1.22
C LEU A 135 10.35 9.43 -0.32
N LEU A 136 9.98 8.66 0.71
CA LEU A 136 8.96 9.03 1.67
C LEU A 136 9.34 10.28 2.47
N ILE A 137 10.61 10.43 2.87
CA ILE A 137 11.08 11.62 3.59
C ILE A 137 10.85 12.88 2.73
N PHE A 138 11.20 12.85 1.44
CA PHE A 138 10.93 13.95 0.52
C PHE A 138 9.44 14.18 0.26
N ALA A 139 8.67 13.09 0.17
CA ALA A 139 7.23 13.11 -0.05
C ALA A 139 6.44 13.66 1.15
N TRP A 140 7.01 13.61 2.37
CA TRP A 140 6.29 13.90 3.62
C TRP A 140 5.57 15.24 3.60
N LYS A 141 6.26 16.28 3.13
CA LYS A 141 5.71 17.64 3.00
C LYS A 141 5.25 18.00 1.58
N ARG A 142 5.55 17.17 0.59
CA ARG A 142 5.28 17.41 -0.83
C ARG A 142 4.56 16.21 -1.46
N PRO A 143 3.23 16.08 -1.32
CA PRO A 143 2.51 14.90 -1.82
C PRO A 143 2.70 14.63 -3.31
N VAL A 144 2.90 15.66 -4.14
CA VAL A 144 3.23 15.48 -5.57
C VAL A 144 4.53 14.70 -5.78
N VAL A 145 5.55 14.94 -4.93
CA VAL A 145 6.80 14.17 -4.98
C VAL A 145 6.51 12.72 -4.61
N GLY A 146 5.65 12.47 -3.61
CA GLY A 146 5.20 11.14 -3.23
C GLY A 146 4.51 10.41 -4.38
N PHE A 147 3.58 11.07 -5.07
CA PHE A 147 2.93 10.51 -6.24
C PHE A 147 3.93 10.04 -7.30
N VAL A 148 4.83 10.94 -7.74
CA VAL A 148 5.80 10.63 -8.81
C VAL A 148 6.79 9.56 -8.36
N ALA A 149 7.31 9.67 -7.14
CA ALA A 149 8.31 8.77 -6.60
C ALA A 149 7.79 7.33 -6.41
N PHE A 150 6.62 7.17 -5.80
CA PHE A 150 6.01 5.85 -5.61
C PHE A 150 5.46 5.26 -6.91
N LEU A 151 5.05 6.10 -7.88
CA LEU A 151 4.71 5.64 -9.22
C LEU A 151 5.95 5.06 -9.94
N ALA A 152 7.09 5.75 -9.86
CA ALA A 152 8.34 5.27 -10.41
C ALA A 152 8.82 3.99 -9.70
N ALA A 153 8.70 3.92 -8.37
CA ALA A 153 9.01 2.71 -7.62
C ALA A 153 8.12 1.53 -8.05
N ALA A 154 6.81 1.73 -8.21
CA ALA A 154 5.90 0.68 -8.70
C ALA A 154 6.29 0.20 -10.11
N ALA A 155 6.68 1.11 -11.00
CA ALA A 155 7.15 0.76 -12.34
C ALA A 155 8.45 -0.07 -12.30
N LEU A 156 9.41 0.29 -11.45
CA LEU A 156 10.65 -0.48 -11.26
C LEU A 156 10.35 -1.88 -10.73
N PHE A 157 9.52 -2.01 -9.70
CA PHE A 157 9.11 -3.33 -9.18
C PHE A 157 8.36 -4.15 -10.24
N ALA A 158 7.51 -3.52 -11.06
CA ALA A 158 6.82 -4.21 -12.15
C ALA A 158 7.82 -4.78 -13.17
N ILE A 159 8.86 -4.04 -13.56
CA ILE A 159 9.91 -4.50 -14.47
C ILE A 159 10.63 -5.75 -13.91
N PHE A 160 10.91 -5.76 -12.60
CA PHE A 160 11.55 -6.90 -11.94
C PHE A 160 10.65 -8.14 -11.89
N PHE A 161 9.36 -7.97 -11.57
CA PHE A 161 8.45 -9.08 -11.26
C PHE A 161 7.65 -9.62 -12.45
N VAL A 162 7.49 -8.86 -13.54
CA VAL A 162 6.67 -9.29 -14.71
C VAL A 162 7.25 -10.50 -15.43
N ARG A 163 8.56 -10.74 -15.35
CA ARG A 163 9.24 -11.79 -16.12
C ARG A 163 9.27 -13.17 -15.46
N GLY A 164 8.72 -13.34 -14.26
CA GLY A 164 8.77 -14.60 -13.50
C GLY A 164 7.49 -15.43 -13.58
N ILE A 165 7.61 -16.74 -13.29
CA ILE A 165 6.46 -17.68 -13.19
C ILE A 165 5.46 -17.23 -12.12
N TYR A 166 5.93 -16.54 -11.08
CA TYR A 166 5.12 -15.98 -10.00
C TYR A 166 4.74 -14.52 -10.22
N SER A 167 4.59 -14.09 -11.49
CA SER A 167 4.34 -12.68 -11.81
C SER A 167 3.07 -12.12 -11.18
N LEU A 168 1.94 -12.84 -11.23
CA LEU A 168 0.68 -12.36 -10.69
C LEU A 168 0.68 -12.21 -9.16
N PRO A 169 1.11 -13.21 -8.35
CA PRO A 169 1.31 -13.04 -6.91
C PRO A 169 2.23 -11.86 -6.55
N ASN A 170 3.36 -11.73 -7.23
CA ASN A 170 4.31 -10.65 -6.97
C ASN A 170 3.75 -9.28 -7.33
N LEU A 171 2.99 -9.16 -8.41
CA LEU A 171 2.29 -7.93 -8.77
C LEU A 171 1.28 -7.55 -7.68
N LEU A 172 0.49 -8.50 -7.17
CA LEU A 172 -0.51 -8.26 -6.13
C LEU A 172 0.12 -7.85 -4.79
N LEU A 173 1.25 -8.46 -4.42
CA LEU A 173 1.86 -8.24 -3.10
C LEU A 173 2.81 -7.03 -3.06
N PHE A 174 3.46 -6.70 -4.16
CA PHE A 174 4.46 -5.62 -4.20
C PHE A 174 4.01 -4.45 -5.07
N VAL A 175 3.66 -4.69 -6.34
CA VAL A 175 3.46 -3.61 -7.30
C VAL A 175 2.17 -2.85 -7.04
N PHE A 176 1.04 -3.55 -6.87
CA PHE A 176 -0.24 -2.89 -6.66
C PHE A 176 -0.31 -2.09 -5.35
N PRO A 177 0.18 -2.56 -4.18
CA PRO A 177 0.23 -1.73 -2.98
C PRO A 177 1.07 -0.46 -3.16
N ILE A 178 2.25 -0.55 -3.80
CA ILE A 178 3.10 0.62 -4.06
C ILE A 178 2.38 1.59 -5.00
N LEU A 179 1.71 1.09 -6.04
CA LEU A 179 0.94 1.89 -6.99
C LEU A 179 -0.23 2.60 -6.29
N LEU A 180 -0.94 1.93 -5.39
CA LEU A 180 -2.02 2.54 -4.61
C LEU A 180 -1.51 3.61 -3.64
N VAL A 181 -0.33 3.43 -3.05
CA VAL A 181 0.34 4.50 -2.27
C VAL A 181 0.57 5.73 -3.14
N ALA A 182 1.04 5.56 -4.39
CA ALA A 182 1.17 6.67 -5.33
C ALA A 182 -0.17 7.37 -5.58
N PHE A 183 -1.25 6.63 -5.82
CA PHE A 183 -2.58 7.21 -6.02
C PHE A 183 -3.13 7.92 -4.77
N LEU A 184 -2.87 7.41 -3.58
CA LEU A 184 -3.22 8.08 -2.33
C LEU A 184 -2.49 9.44 -2.21
N PHE A 185 -1.20 9.51 -2.56
CA PHE A 185 -0.46 10.78 -2.62
C PHE A 185 -1.01 11.72 -3.69
N TYR A 186 -1.45 11.19 -4.85
CA TYR A 186 -2.11 12.00 -5.88
C TYR A 186 -3.39 12.66 -5.37
N VAL A 187 -4.23 11.89 -4.65
CA VAL A 187 -5.48 12.40 -4.08
C VAL A 187 -5.20 13.43 -2.98
N ASP A 188 -4.21 13.18 -2.09
CA ASP A 188 -3.74 14.15 -1.09
C ASP A 188 -3.31 15.47 -1.78
N TRP A 189 -2.48 15.37 -2.80
CA TRP A 189 -2.03 16.55 -3.56
C TRP A 189 -3.15 17.29 -4.27
N LYS A 190 -4.04 16.56 -4.94
CA LYS A 190 -5.03 17.17 -5.86
C LYS A 190 -6.23 17.77 -5.13
N TRP A 191 -6.70 17.11 -4.06
CA TRP A 191 -7.97 17.45 -3.42
C TRP A 191 -7.80 18.19 -2.09
N LEU A 192 -6.63 18.16 -1.46
CA LEU A 192 -6.36 18.85 -0.22
C LEU A 192 -5.56 20.15 -0.40
N LYS A 193 -5.51 20.70 -1.62
CA LYS A 193 -4.92 22.04 -1.82
C LYS A 193 -5.69 23.06 -0.98
N PRO A 194 -4.99 23.97 -0.26
CA PRO A 194 -5.63 25.09 0.37
C PRO A 194 -6.41 25.86 -0.70
N GLN A 195 -7.72 26.01 -0.52
CA GLN A 195 -8.47 26.94 -1.36
C GLN A 195 -7.91 28.34 -1.08
N PRO A 196 -7.65 29.15 -2.12
CA PRO A 196 -7.34 30.56 -1.89
C PRO A 196 -8.50 31.15 -1.07
N PRO A 197 -8.18 32.03 -0.10
CA PRO A 197 -9.24 32.69 0.66
C PRO A 197 -10.25 33.28 -0.32
N ALA A 198 -11.55 32.99 -0.07
CA ALA A 198 -12.62 33.58 -0.86
C ALA A 198 -12.33 35.07 -0.96
N GLN A 199 -12.18 35.57 -2.20
CA GLN A 199 -12.13 37.02 -2.42
C GLN A 199 -13.43 37.55 -1.84
N VAL A 200 -13.32 38.18 -0.68
CA VAL A 200 -14.39 39.02 -0.16
C VAL A 200 -14.51 40.14 -1.21
N ASP A 201 -15.49 40.01 -2.09
CA ASP A 201 -15.80 41.05 -3.02
C ASP A 201 -15.97 42.35 -2.22
N ALA A 202 -14.94 43.18 -2.30
CA ALA A 202 -15.02 44.56 -1.83
C ALA A 202 -15.96 45.31 -2.78
N ALA A 203 -17.26 45.00 -2.66
CA ALA A 203 -18.32 45.79 -3.20
C ALA A 203 -18.75 46.75 -2.08
N ALA A 204 -18.10 47.87 -2.00
CA ALA A 204 -18.56 49.08 -1.32
C ALA A 204 -18.76 50.18 -2.35
#